data_20817a41f9210d2140d8454cc7467650
#
_entry.id   20817a41f9210d2140d8454cc7467650
#
_cell.length_a   1.000
_cell.length_b   1.000
_cell.length_c   1.000
_cell.angle_alpha   90.00
_cell.angle_beta   90.00
_cell.angle_gamma   90.00
#
_symmetry.space_group_name_H-M   'P 1'
#
loop_
_entity.id
_entity.type
_entity.pdbx_description
1 polymer ?
#
loop_
_entity_poly.entity_id
_entity_poly.type
_entity_poly.pdbx_seq_one_letter_code
_entity_poly.pdbx_strand_id
1 'polypeptide(L)'
;MVSEKCGKTNKVWYLCTMIRKVEDIFFCLLRSALWGTDVQIPEDFAQWGTIMKFAKAQALLGLVAEVLLTRNEIRNTLPEKFVEKLQHISMTNVGMHSQMNMTLQLLVPALRNAGIEPVLLKGQGLAKYYPTPELRQCGDIDIYVGEENYEKAYDAILPIVTEIDDRAKIWGFMHFHANVGPVMIEVHHKADVMYSRKREKIYREYMLKGLTKDLCPIRFGQVDVMTPNDTYNAFYVFGHLWRHFTTSGVGLRQFCDWACFMHTHVGKLDLQYLKKMLDELGFMKPWQTLGCFLVKELGLPESEFPFYNEQYVGKVDQVRKYVMTDGNFGRNVLAGREKSRSYLHGKWVSLKFHLMRFFRMFGLFPKHTMFRLYFMLKNGMIKVFQDIKN
;
A
#
# COMPACT_ATOMS: atom_id res chain seq x y z
N MET A 1 0.58 -32.37 -36.41
CA MET A 1 -0.15 -31.35 -35.61
C MET A 1 -0.29 -31.68 -34.12
N VAL A 2 0.02 -32.87 -33.62
CA VAL A 2 -0.06 -33.25 -32.18
C VAL A 2 1.23 -32.93 -31.41
N SER A 3 2.41 -32.92 -32.09
CA SER A 3 3.71 -32.70 -31.38
C SER A 3 3.99 -31.23 -30.97
N GLU A 4 3.44 -30.24 -31.70
CA GLU A 4 3.67 -28.83 -31.37
C GLU A 4 2.83 -28.32 -30.19
N LYS A 5 1.66 -28.93 -29.92
CA LYS A 5 0.84 -28.59 -28.72
C LYS A 5 1.45 -29.10 -27.44
N CYS A 6 2.11 -30.26 -27.45
CA CYS A 6 2.76 -30.86 -26.29
C CYS A 6 4.00 -30.08 -25.85
N GLY A 7 4.79 -29.54 -26.81
CA GLY A 7 5.98 -28.71 -26.52
C GLY A 7 5.64 -27.36 -25.91
N LYS A 8 4.53 -26.72 -26.34
CA LYS A 8 4.07 -25.43 -25.78
C LYS A 8 3.53 -25.56 -24.36
N THR A 9 2.79 -26.61 -24.04
CA THR A 9 2.28 -26.86 -22.68
C THR A 9 3.41 -27.16 -21.69
N ASN A 10 4.39 -27.96 -22.06
CA ASN A 10 5.55 -28.23 -21.22
C ASN A 10 6.41 -26.98 -20.96
N LYS A 11 6.61 -26.15 -21.97
CA LYS A 11 7.36 -24.88 -21.84
C LYS A 11 6.64 -23.87 -20.92
N VAL A 12 5.31 -23.77 -21.02
CA VAL A 12 4.49 -22.92 -20.15
C VAL A 12 4.52 -23.42 -18.72
N TRP A 13 4.36 -24.73 -18.51
CA TRP A 13 4.42 -25.35 -17.18
C TRP A 13 5.80 -25.15 -16.52
N TYR A 14 6.89 -25.37 -17.26
CA TYR A 14 8.26 -25.15 -16.80
C TYR A 14 8.50 -23.69 -16.39
N LEU A 15 8.05 -22.72 -17.21
CA LEU A 15 8.17 -21.29 -16.90
C LEU A 15 7.35 -20.90 -15.67
N CYS A 16 6.14 -21.42 -15.51
CA CYS A 16 5.32 -21.16 -14.31
C CYS A 16 5.99 -21.71 -13.05
N THR A 17 6.56 -22.91 -13.09
CA THR A 17 7.26 -23.52 -11.96
C THR A 17 8.54 -22.75 -11.62
N MET A 18 9.29 -22.29 -12.62
CA MET A 18 10.50 -21.51 -12.42
C MET A 18 10.19 -20.12 -11.83
N ILE A 19 9.15 -19.44 -12.32
CA ILE A 19 8.69 -18.16 -11.76
C ILE A 19 8.27 -18.34 -10.30
N ARG A 20 7.55 -19.39 -9.96
CA ARG A 20 7.13 -19.69 -8.58
C ARG A 20 8.33 -19.87 -7.65
N LYS A 21 9.37 -20.59 -8.06
CA LYS A 21 10.61 -20.73 -7.29
C LYS A 21 11.29 -19.37 -7.04
N VAL A 22 11.37 -18.49 -8.04
CA VAL A 22 11.94 -17.14 -7.88
C VAL A 22 11.09 -16.27 -6.95
N GLU A 23 9.76 -16.37 -7.03
CA GLU A 23 8.86 -15.70 -6.08
C GLU A 23 9.07 -16.21 -4.65
N ASP A 24 9.26 -17.52 -4.45
CA ASP A 24 9.48 -18.10 -3.11
C ASP A 24 10.79 -17.56 -2.49
N ILE A 25 11.87 -17.45 -3.28
CA ILE A 25 13.12 -16.79 -2.85
C ILE A 25 12.86 -15.31 -2.52
N PHE A 26 12.08 -14.60 -3.34
CA PHE A 26 11.73 -13.21 -3.07
C PHE A 26 11.00 -13.05 -1.73
N PHE A 27 10.05 -13.93 -1.42
CA PHE A 27 9.37 -13.93 -0.12
C PHE A 27 10.30 -14.33 1.04
N CYS A 28 11.28 -15.22 0.82
CA CYS A 28 12.31 -15.51 1.81
C CYS A 28 13.16 -14.28 2.12
N LEU A 29 13.59 -13.52 1.11
CA LEU A 29 14.31 -12.27 1.28
C LEU A 29 13.47 -11.24 2.06
N LEU A 30 12.16 -11.14 1.79
CA LEU A 30 11.28 -10.24 2.53
C LEU A 30 11.14 -10.64 4.00
N ARG A 31 10.97 -11.93 4.30
CA ARG A 31 10.95 -12.41 5.70
C ARG A 31 12.26 -12.11 6.41
N SER A 32 13.39 -12.27 5.73
CA SER A 32 14.69 -11.89 6.28
C SER A 32 14.79 -10.40 6.55
N ALA A 33 14.33 -9.56 5.63
CA ALA A 33 14.32 -8.10 5.81
C ALA A 33 13.42 -7.64 6.96
N LEU A 34 12.28 -8.31 7.19
CA LEU A 34 11.30 -7.93 8.20
C LEU A 34 11.60 -8.52 9.58
N TRP A 35 12.09 -9.77 9.62
CA TRP A 35 12.18 -10.54 10.87
C TRP A 35 13.57 -11.10 11.15
N GLY A 36 14.57 -10.82 10.30
CA GLY A 36 15.93 -11.33 10.47
C GLY A 36 16.08 -12.83 10.22
N THR A 37 15.08 -13.51 9.64
CA THR A 37 15.14 -14.95 9.37
C THR A 37 16.25 -15.30 8.39
N ASP A 38 16.78 -16.53 8.50
CA ASP A 38 17.78 -17.04 7.57
C ASP A 38 17.21 -17.20 6.17
N VAL A 39 18.05 -16.96 5.17
CA VAL A 39 17.71 -17.10 3.76
C VAL A 39 18.47 -18.26 3.17
N GLN A 40 17.74 -19.28 2.73
CA GLN A 40 18.34 -20.37 1.97
C GLN A 40 18.17 -20.10 0.47
N ILE A 41 19.29 -19.97 -0.24
CA ILE A 41 19.33 -19.75 -1.68
C ILE A 41 20.08 -20.92 -2.31
N PRO A 42 19.55 -21.53 -3.38
CA PRO A 42 20.26 -22.54 -4.13
C PRO A 42 21.62 -21.99 -4.64
N GLU A 43 22.67 -22.81 -4.58
CA GLU A 43 24.03 -22.40 -5.00
C GLU A 43 24.10 -21.93 -6.47
N ASP A 44 23.26 -22.50 -7.33
CA ASP A 44 23.16 -22.18 -8.75
C ASP A 44 22.19 -21.04 -9.07
N PHE A 45 21.68 -20.33 -8.04
CA PHE A 45 20.69 -19.27 -8.24
C PHE A 45 21.31 -18.03 -8.91
N ALA A 46 20.89 -17.74 -10.13
CA ALA A 46 21.39 -16.61 -10.94
C ALA A 46 20.32 -15.56 -11.29
N GLN A 47 19.09 -15.67 -10.77
CA GLN A 47 17.95 -14.83 -11.21
C GLN A 47 17.78 -13.52 -10.41
N TRP A 48 18.87 -12.94 -9.94
CA TRP A 48 18.89 -11.70 -9.17
C TRP A 48 18.20 -10.53 -9.89
N GLY A 49 18.38 -10.47 -11.22
CA GLY A 49 17.70 -9.47 -12.03
C GLY A 49 16.15 -9.58 -11.98
N THR A 50 15.62 -10.79 -11.85
CA THR A 50 14.16 -11.02 -11.69
C THR A 50 13.69 -10.64 -10.29
N ILE A 51 14.48 -10.97 -9.25
CA ILE A 51 14.25 -10.52 -7.86
C ILE A 51 14.15 -8.99 -7.80
N MET A 52 15.10 -8.27 -8.42
CA MET A 52 15.08 -6.80 -8.43
C MET A 52 13.89 -6.22 -9.23
N LYS A 53 13.44 -6.89 -10.28
CA LYS A 53 12.19 -6.50 -10.98
C LYS A 53 10.97 -6.65 -10.08
N PHE A 54 10.86 -7.75 -9.33
CA PHE A 54 9.81 -7.92 -8.33
C PHE A 54 9.90 -6.84 -7.25
N ALA A 55 11.07 -6.62 -6.67
CA ALA A 55 11.29 -5.60 -5.65
C ALA A 55 10.87 -4.20 -6.14
N LYS A 56 11.23 -3.84 -7.38
CA LYS A 56 10.83 -2.57 -8.00
C LYS A 56 9.31 -2.48 -8.20
N ALA A 57 8.69 -3.55 -8.73
CA ALA A 57 7.26 -3.60 -8.98
C ALA A 57 6.42 -3.52 -7.69
N GLN A 58 6.99 -3.96 -6.57
CA GLN A 58 6.35 -4.03 -5.25
C GLN A 58 6.76 -2.88 -4.31
N ALA A 59 7.61 -1.94 -4.78
CA ALA A 59 8.18 -0.84 -4.00
C ALA A 59 8.95 -1.32 -2.75
N LEU A 60 9.82 -2.32 -2.93
CA LEU A 60 10.59 -3.00 -1.86
C LEU A 60 12.09 -3.07 -2.18
N LEU A 61 12.58 -2.21 -3.10
CA LEU A 61 13.99 -2.23 -3.52
C LEU A 61 14.96 -2.07 -2.35
N GLY A 62 14.69 -1.15 -1.41
CA GLY A 62 15.55 -0.90 -0.27
C GLY A 62 15.67 -2.11 0.64
N LEU A 63 14.54 -2.74 1.00
CA LEU A 63 14.52 -3.92 1.88
C LEU A 63 15.25 -5.11 1.26
N VAL A 64 15.04 -5.36 -0.03
CA VAL A 64 15.72 -6.47 -0.73
C VAL A 64 17.21 -6.17 -0.88
N ALA A 65 17.58 -4.93 -1.24
CA ALA A 65 18.99 -4.54 -1.37
C ALA A 65 19.74 -4.72 -0.05
N GLU A 66 19.14 -4.38 1.08
CA GLU A 66 19.74 -4.55 2.41
C GLU A 66 20.10 -6.02 2.69
N VAL A 67 19.17 -6.94 2.50
CA VAL A 67 19.43 -8.36 2.72
C VAL A 67 20.55 -8.86 1.82
N LEU A 68 20.55 -8.47 0.53
CA LEU A 68 21.58 -8.87 -0.42
C LEU A 68 22.95 -8.29 -0.09
N LEU A 69 23.03 -7.14 0.57
CA LEU A 69 24.26 -6.48 0.96
C LEU A 69 24.80 -6.97 2.31
N THR A 70 23.93 -7.29 3.25
CA THR A 70 24.31 -7.60 4.64
C THR A 70 24.50 -9.08 4.91
N ARG A 71 23.87 -9.98 4.12
CA ARG A 71 24.08 -11.43 4.22
C ARG A 71 25.31 -11.82 3.44
N ASN A 72 26.44 -12.06 4.13
CA ASN A 72 27.74 -12.37 3.52
C ASN A 72 27.67 -13.59 2.60
N GLU A 73 26.90 -14.61 2.97
CA GLU A 73 26.70 -15.82 2.17
C GLU A 73 26.06 -15.55 0.81
N ILE A 74 25.28 -14.48 0.69
CA ILE A 74 24.67 -14.03 -0.57
C ILE A 74 25.59 -13.03 -1.26
N ARG A 75 26.02 -11.99 -0.53
CA ARG A 75 26.81 -10.88 -1.08
C ARG A 75 28.05 -11.36 -1.82
N ASN A 76 28.76 -12.37 -1.27
CA ASN A 76 29.99 -12.93 -1.84
C ASN A 76 29.75 -13.68 -3.17
N THR A 77 28.50 -14.03 -3.50
CA THR A 77 28.14 -14.67 -4.78
C THR A 77 27.74 -13.66 -5.85
N LEU A 78 27.56 -12.37 -5.48
CA LEU A 78 27.08 -11.35 -6.40
C LEU A 78 28.23 -10.69 -7.17
N PRO A 79 28.04 -10.39 -8.48
CA PRO A 79 29.01 -9.60 -9.24
C PRO A 79 29.19 -8.19 -8.65
N GLU A 80 30.43 -7.67 -8.64
CA GLU A 80 30.75 -6.36 -8.03
C GLU A 80 29.86 -5.22 -8.54
N LYS A 81 29.68 -5.11 -9.87
CA LYS A 81 28.77 -4.13 -10.49
C LYS A 81 27.32 -4.22 -9.99
N PHE A 82 26.90 -5.41 -9.57
CA PHE A 82 25.56 -5.60 -9.02
C PHE A 82 25.51 -5.11 -7.57
N VAL A 83 26.57 -5.36 -6.80
CA VAL A 83 26.74 -4.83 -5.43
C VAL A 83 26.74 -3.30 -5.43
N GLU A 84 27.51 -2.65 -6.30
CA GLU A 84 27.52 -1.19 -6.46
C GLU A 84 26.11 -0.63 -6.74
N LYS A 85 25.35 -1.31 -7.61
CA LYS A 85 23.96 -0.92 -7.89
C LYS A 85 23.05 -1.05 -6.66
N LEU A 86 23.19 -2.11 -5.85
CA LEU A 86 22.45 -2.29 -4.62
C LEU A 86 22.77 -1.20 -3.60
N GLN A 87 24.07 -0.86 -3.45
CA GLN A 87 24.52 0.25 -2.60
C GLN A 87 23.89 1.59 -3.02
N HIS A 88 23.88 1.89 -4.32
CA HIS A 88 23.24 3.10 -4.84
C HIS A 88 21.74 3.12 -4.53
N ILE A 89 21.03 1.99 -4.65
CA ILE A 89 19.61 1.87 -4.29
C ILE A 89 19.40 2.17 -2.80
N SER A 90 20.23 1.57 -1.93
CA SER A 90 20.15 1.78 -0.49
C SER A 90 20.39 3.25 -0.13
N MET A 91 21.47 3.87 -0.65
CA MET A 91 21.78 5.29 -0.43
C MET A 91 20.64 6.21 -0.92
N THR A 92 20.05 5.93 -2.07
CA THR A 92 18.93 6.72 -2.61
C THR A 92 17.71 6.66 -1.69
N ASN A 93 17.38 5.48 -1.13
CA ASN A 93 16.28 5.34 -0.19
C ASN A 93 16.55 6.09 1.12
N VAL A 94 17.75 5.96 1.69
CA VAL A 94 18.16 6.69 2.90
C VAL A 94 18.06 8.21 2.68
N GLY A 95 18.56 8.69 1.54
CA GLY A 95 18.48 10.12 1.18
C GLY A 95 17.04 10.63 1.07
N MET A 96 16.17 9.88 0.39
CA MET A 96 14.74 10.25 0.27
C MET A 96 14.03 10.21 1.64
N HIS A 97 14.30 9.19 2.45
CA HIS A 97 13.74 9.08 3.80
C HIS A 97 14.15 10.27 4.66
N SER A 98 15.42 10.68 4.61
CA SER A 98 15.93 11.88 5.30
C SER A 98 15.21 13.15 4.84
N GLN A 99 15.04 13.35 3.52
CA GLN A 99 14.30 14.49 2.98
C GLN A 99 12.85 14.53 3.46
N MET A 100 12.16 13.39 3.50
CA MET A 100 10.79 13.31 4.02
C MET A 100 10.74 13.67 5.52
N ASN A 101 11.70 13.19 6.31
CA ASN A 101 11.79 13.55 7.73
C ASN A 101 12.05 15.05 7.94
N MET A 102 12.89 15.67 7.12
CA MET A 102 13.11 17.12 7.13
C MET A 102 11.85 17.90 6.71
N THR A 103 11.13 17.39 5.70
CA THR A 103 9.86 17.99 5.28
C THR A 103 8.83 17.99 6.41
N LEU A 104 8.70 16.89 7.17
CA LEU A 104 7.82 16.85 8.35
C LEU A 104 8.22 17.89 9.40
N GLN A 105 9.51 18.14 9.60
CA GLN A 105 10.01 19.14 10.54
C GLN A 105 9.72 20.59 10.09
N LEU A 106 9.45 20.84 8.82
CA LEU A 106 8.98 22.14 8.29
C LEU A 106 7.44 22.22 8.30
N LEU A 107 6.77 21.17 7.86
CA LEU A 107 5.33 21.12 7.64
C LEU A 107 4.54 21.19 8.97
N VAL A 108 4.94 20.39 9.96
CA VAL A 108 4.20 20.30 11.22
C VAL A 108 4.21 21.62 12.01
N PRO A 109 5.35 22.32 12.19
CA PRO A 109 5.35 23.65 12.80
C PRO A 109 4.54 24.70 12.02
N ALA A 110 4.58 24.68 10.68
CA ALA A 110 3.80 25.60 9.86
C ALA A 110 2.29 25.45 10.12
N LEU A 111 1.79 24.20 10.18
CA LEU A 111 0.40 23.92 10.49
C LEU A 111 0.06 24.26 11.95
N ARG A 112 0.92 23.94 12.92
CA ARG A 112 0.71 24.28 14.33
C ARG A 112 0.68 25.78 14.60
N ASN A 113 1.51 26.57 13.93
CA ASN A 113 1.48 28.03 14.01
C ASN A 113 0.14 28.61 13.50
N ALA A 114 -0.54 27.89 12.63
CA ALA A 114 -1.91 28.20 12.23
C ALA A 114 -2.96 27.56 13.15
N GLY A 115 -2.60 27.00 14.30
CA GLY A 115 -3.52 26.35 15.25
C GLY A 115 -4.13 25.05 14.73
N ILE A 116 -3.41 24.33 13.83
CA ILE A 116 -3.84 23.03 13.28
C ILE A 116 -2.88 21.97 13.80
N GLU A 117 -3.43 20.95 14.49
CA GLU A 117 -2.64 19.76 14.85
C GLU A 117 -2.78 18.73 13.72
N PRO A 118 -1.73 18.52 12.90
CA PRO A 118 -1.78 17.56 11.80
C PRO A 118 -1.59 16.13 12.30
N VAL A 119 -2.25 15.17 11.63
CA VAL A 119 -2.11 13.74 11.92
C VAL A 119 -1.49 13.03 10.72
N LEU A 120 -0.33 12.43 10.90
CA LEU A 120 0.38 11.65 9.89
C LEU A 120 -0.30 10.30 9.71
N LEU A 121 -0.83 10.02 8.52
CA LEU A 121 -1.70 8.86 8.30
C LEU A 121 -0.97 7.54 8.02
N LYS A 122 0.10 7.56 7.29
CA LYS A 122 0.83 6.38 6.78
C LYS A 122 2.29 6.77 6.45
N GLY A 123 2.89 6.16 5.45
CA GLY A 123 4.19 6.59 4.96
C GLY A 123 5.28 6.55 6.02
N GLN A 124 5.80 7.71 6.37
CA GLN A 124 6.87 7.88 7.36
C GLN A 124 6.48 7.40 8.77
N GLY A 125 5.19 7.54 9.15
CA GLY A 125 4.68 7.02 10.41
C GLY A 125 4.83 5.50 10.52
N LEU A 126 4.54 4.77 9.44
CA LEU A 126 4.67 3.31 9.40
C LEU A 126 6.13 2.85 9.23
N ALA A 127 6.98 3.66 8.60
CA ALA A 127 8.39 3.35 8.44
C ALA A 127 9.09 3.10 9.78
N LYS A 128 8.68 3.79 10.85
CA LYS A 128 9.22 3.63 12.21
C LYS A 128 9.09 2.23 12.79
N TYR A 129 8.23 1.40 12.23
CA TYR A 129 8.00 0.03 12.71
C TYR A 129 8.81 -1.02 11.94
N TYR A 130 9.58 -0.60 10.92
CA TYR A 130 10.50 -1.47 10.23
C TYR A 130 11.82 -1.61 10.99
N PRO A 131 12.52 -2.75 10.89
CA PRO A 131 13.86 -2.92 11.49
C PRO A 131 14.85 -1.85 11.04
N THR A 132 14.79 -1.45 9.77
CA THR A 132 15.58 -0.36 9.17
C THR A 132 14.60 0.61 8.48
N PRO A 133 14.09 1.64 9.21
CA PRO A 133 13.07 2.56 8.70
C PRO A 133 13.44 3.24 7.38
N GLU A 134 14.72 3.56 7.19
CA GLU A 134 15.26 4.29 6.04
C GLU A 134 15.15 3.50 4.73
N LEU A 135 15.00 2.19 4.81
CA LEU A 135 14.92 1.31 3.64
C LEU A 135 13.49 1.06 3.16
N ARG A 136 12.50 1.46 3.95
CA ARG A 136 11.13 1.48 3.48
C ARG A 136 10.96 2.55 2.40
N GLN A 137 10.65 2.14 1.17
CA GLN A 137 10.39 3.10 0.09
C GLN A 137 9.14 3.93 0.41
N CYS A 138 9.32 5.23 0.54
CA CYS A 138 8.26 6.22 0.68
C CYS A 138 8.02 6.92 -0.66
N GLY A 139 6.79 7.38 -0.90
CA GLY A 139 6.43 8.14 -2.11
C GLY A 139 5.92 9.54 -1.78
N ASP A 140 5.18 9.65 -0.70
CA ASP A 140 4.40 10.81 -0.30
C ASP A 140 4.30 10.92 1.23
N ILE A 141 3.96 12.10 1.70
CA ILE A 141 3.59 12.39 3.09
C ILE A 141 2.10 12.68 3.12
N ASP A 142 1.33 11.84 3.80
CA ASP A 142 -0.11 12.00 3.97
C ASP A 142 -0.41 12.63 5.33
N ILE A 143 -0.97 13.83 5.33
CA ILE A 143 -1.34 14.60 6.53
C ILE A 143 -2.84 14.83 6.56
N TYR A 144 -3.51 14.39 7.63
CA TYR A 144 -4.90 14.71 7.89
C TYR A 144 -5.01 15.99 8.73
N VAL A 145 -5.88 16.90 8.32
CA VAL A 145 -6.13 18.18 9.00
C VAL A 145 -7.62 18.38 9.35
N GLY A 146 -8.51 17.54 8.81
CA GLY A 146 -9.97 17.67 8.97
C GLY A 146 -10.63 18.65 8.00
N GLU A 147 -11.95 18.53 7.85
CA GLU A 147 -12.73 19.38 6.93
C GLU A 147 -12.68 20.86 7.34
N GLU A 148 -12.77 21.15 8.62
CA GLU A 148 -12.79 22.50 9.20
C GLU A 148 -11.48 23.29 9.06
N ASN A 149 -10.35 22.57 8.98
CA ASN A 149 -9.03 23.18 8.87
C ASN A 149 -8.46 23.15 7.44
N TYR A 150 -9.19 22.61 6.49
CA TYR A 150 -8.65 22.23 5.19
C TYR A 150 -8.14 23.45 4.37
N GLU A 151 -8.96 24.50 4.26
CA GLU A 151 -8.54 25.73 3.58
C GLU A 151 -7.48 26.51 4.37
N LYS A 152 -7.59 26.53 5.70
CA LYS A 152 -6.59 27.14 6.56
C LYS A 152 -5.23 26.45 6.45
N ALA A 153 -5.24 25.11 6.30
CA ALA A 153 -4.02 24.34 6.09
C ALA A 153 -3.38 24.66 4.74
N TYR A 154 -4.19 24.88 3.68
CA TYR A 154 -3.69 25.34 2.39
C TYR A 154 -2.89 26.65 2.53
N ASP A 155 -3.47 27.66 3.18
CA ASP A 155 -2.81 28.96 3.39
C ASP A 155 -1.56 28.85 4.28
N ALA A 156 -1.62 28.00 5.30
CA ALA A 156 -0.52 27.83 6.27
C ALA A 156 0.75 27.24 5.64
N ILE A 157 0.61 26.41 4.60
CA ILE A 157 1.77 25.76 3.95
C ILE A 157 2.31 26.54 2.74
N LEU A 158 1.58 27.53 2.21
CA LEU A 158 2.03 28.32 1.06
C LEU A 158 3.49 28.83 1.15
N PRO A 159 3.98 29.30 2.32
CA PRO A 159 5.35 29.81 2.42
C PRO A 159 6.45 28.75 2.29
N ILE A 160 6.12 27.45 2.43
CA ILE A 160 7.11 26.38 2.45
C ILE A 160 7.04 25.44 1.25
N VAL A 161 5.99 25.55 0.40
CA VAL A 161 5.81 24.66 -0.75
C VAL A 161 6.38 25.29 -2.03
N THR A 162 6.88 24.42 -2.92
CA THR A 162 7.37 24.80 -4.25
C THR A 162 6.28 24.74 -5.31
N GLU A 163 5.32 23.85 -5.13
CA GLU A 163 4.15 23.66 -5.98
C GLU A 163 2.95 23.27 -5.12
N ILE A 164 1.74 23.66 -5.54
CA ILE A 164 0.49 23.30 -4.87
C ILE A 164 -0.66 23.26 -5.87
N ASP A 165 -1.65 22.40 -5.63
CA ASP A 165 -2.86 22.31 -6.44
C ASP A 165 -3.65 23.63 -6.47
N ASP A 166 -4.39 23.85 -7.56
CA ASP A 166 -5.27 25.00 -7.72
C ASP A 166 -6.34 25.04 -6.62
N ARG A 167 -6.36 26.13 -5.86
CA ARG A 167 -7.30 26.33 -4.72
C ARG A 167 -8.76 26.10 -5.10
N ALA A 168 -9.17 26.45 -6.30
CA ALA A 168 -10.54 26.25 -6.77
C ALA A 168 -10.93 24.76 -6.91
N LYS A 169 -9.96 23.86 -6.90
CA LYS A 169 -10.17 22.42 -7.15
C LYS A 169 -9.93 21.54 -5.94
N ILE A 170 -9.43 22.07 -4.81
CA ILE A 170 -9.03 21.26 -3.66
C ILE A 170 -10.19 20.40 -3.08
N TRP A 171 -11.41 20.87 -3.12
CA TRP A 171 -12.59 20.16 -2.63
C TRP A 171 -13.10 19.05 -3.57
N GLY A 172 -12.52 18.94 -4.78
CA GLY A 172 -12.90 17.89 -5.74
C GLY A 172 -12.43 16.48 -5.35
N PHE A 173 -11.46 16.39 -4.42
CA PHE A 173 -10.82 15.14 -3.96
C PHE A 173 -10.80 15.07 -2.43
N MET A 174 -10.32 13.95 -1.87
CA MET A 174 -10.16 13.78 -0.42
C MET A 174 -8.96 14.57 0.13
N HIS A 175 -8.05 14.98 -0.73
CA HIS A 175 -6.83 15.71 -0.43
C HIS A 175 -6.49 16.66 -1.58
N PHE A 176 -5.65 17.62 -1.31
CA PHE A 176 -4.89 18.36 -2.32
C PHE A 176 -3.41 17.98 -2.24
N HIS A 177 -2.69 18.19 -3.34
CA HIS A 177 -1.26 17.94 -3.42
C HIS A 177 -0.48 19.23 -3.27
N ALA A 178 0.70 19.11 -2.64
CA ALA A 178 1.72 20.13 -2.63
C ALA A 178 3.10 19.45 -2.67
N ASN A 179 4.13 20.19 -3.08
CA ASN A 179 5.52 19.73 -3.05
C ASN A 179 6.38 20.62 -2.16
N VAL A 180 7.24 20.01 -1.37
CA VAL A 180 8.36 20.70 -0.69
C VAL A 180 9.65 20.13 -1.29
N GLY A 181 10.22 20.85 -2.24
CA GLY A 181 11.30 20.32 -3.08
C GLY A 181 10.87 19.05 -3.80
N PRO A 182 11.59 17.92 -3.65
CA PRO A 182 11.24 16.68 -4.31
C PRO A 182 10.17 15.84 -3.56
N VAL A 183 9.72 16.28 -2.39
CA VAL A 183 8.79 15.53 -1.54
C VAL A 183 7.36 15.97 -1.82
N MET A 184 6.52 15.03 -2.24
CA MET A 184 5.09 15.25 -2.41
C MET A 184 4.36 15.12 -1.07
N ILE A 185 3.42 16.02 -0.84
CA ILE A 185 2.54 16.05 0.33
C ILE A 185 1.10 15.93 -0.13
N GLU A 186 0.33 15.05 0.49
CA GLU A 186 -1.12 14.97 0.37
C GLU A 186 -1.76 15.49 1.66
N VAL A 187 -2.43 16.64 1.60
CA VAL A 187 -3.16 17.20 2.74
C VAL A 187 -4.61 16.78 2.66
N HIS A 188 -5.04 15.98 3.63
CA HIS A 188 -6.33 15.30 3.64
C HIS A 188 -7.35 16.00 4.53
N HIS A 189 -8.55 16.22 4.01
CA HIS A 189 -9.73 16.54 4.83
C HIS A 189 -10.54 15.29 5.20
N LYS A 190 -10.33 14.18 4.48
CA LYS A 190 -10.88 12.84 4.77
C LYS A 190 -9.78 11.80 4.60
N ALA A 191 -9.66 10.92 5.57
CA ALA A 191 -8.64 9.86 5.50
C ALA A 191 -8.98 8.77 4.48
N ASP A 192 -10.26 8.41 4.36
CA ASP A 192 -10.80 7.48 3.37
C ASP A 192 -12.32 7.67 3.21
N VAL A 193 -12.94 6.94 2.26
CA VAL A 193 -14.37 6.98 1.99
C VAL A 193 -14.94 5.57 1.75
N MET A 194 -16.20 5.37 2.15
CA MET A 194 -16.92 4.12 1.93
C MET A 194 -17.93 4.25 0.79
N TYR A 195 -18.10 3.20 -0.01
CA TYR A 195 -19.04 3.19 -1.13
C TYR A 195 -20.51 3.28 -0.70
N SER A 196 -20.86 2.81 0.50
CA SER A 196 -22.23 2.81 1.02
C SER A 196 -22.47 4.01 1.94
N ARG A 197 -23.52 4.82 1.69
CA ARG A 197 -23.89 5.94 2.57
C ARG A 197 -24.06 5.51 4.04
N LYS A 198 -24.65 4.32 4.29
CA LYS A 198 -24.80 3.80 5.64
C LYS A 198 -23.44 3.51 6.29
N ARG A 199 -22.53 2.82 5.57
CA ARG A 199 -21.19 2.53 6.07
C ARG A 199 -20.32 3.77 6.15
N GLU A 200 -20.50 4.72 5.25
CA GLU A 200 -19.80 6.02 5.29
C GLU A 200 -20.11 6.78 6.58
N LYS A 201 -21.39 6.83 7.00
CA LYS A 201 -21.78 7.46 8.27
C LYS A 201 -21.07 6.79 9.46
N ILE A 202 -21.12 5.46 9.54
CA ILE A 202 -20.45 4.68 10.60
C ILE A 202 -18.93 4.89 10.55
N TYR A 203 -18.34 4.84 9.35
CA TYR A 203 -16.91 5.02 9.17
C TYR A 203 -16.45 6.42 9.62
N ARG A 204 -17.21 7.47 9.30
CA ARG A 204 -16.87 8.85 9.72
C ARG A 204 -16.80 8.98 11.25
N GLU A 205 -17.68 8.32 11.99
CA GLU A 205 -17.65 8.32 13.46
C GLU A 205 -16.36 7.66 13.98
N TYR A 206 -15.97 6.50 13.42
CA TYR A 206 -14.71 5.83 13.75
C TYR A 206 -13.49 6.67 13.36
N MET A 207 -13.50 7.25 12.15
CA MET A 207 -12.43 8.11 11.63
C MET A 207 -12.23 9.33 12.53
N LEU A 208 -13.28 10.06 12.86
CA LEU A 208 -13.16 11.25 13.72
C LEU A 208 -12.59 10.87 15.08
N LYS A 209 -13.10 9.80 15.71
CA LYS A 209 -12.54 9.35 16.99
C LYS A 209 -11.07 8.97 16.88
N GLY A 210 -10.71 8.20 15.84
CA GLY A 210 -9.34 7.71 15.65
C GLY A 210 -8.32 8.77 15.26
N LEU A 211 -8.77 9.89 14.68
CA LEU A 211 -7.92 11.01 14.22
C LEU A 211 -7.97 12.25 15.12
N THR A 212 -8.74 12.22 16.22
CA THR A 212 -8.83 13.36 17.16
C THR A 212 -8.65 12.98 18.63
N LYS A 213 -8.73 11.69 18.96
CA LYS A 213 -8.62 11.22 20.34
C LYS A 213 -7.51 10.18 20.48
N ASP A 214 -6.80 10.24 21.59
CA ASP A 214 -5.76 9.28 21.96
C ASP A 214 -4.71 9.10 20.84
N LEU A 215 -4.31 10.23 20.23
CA LEU A 215 -3.28 10.27 19.20
C LEU A 215 -1.93 9.83 19.72
N CYS A 216 -1.15 9.13 18.90
CA CYS A 216 0.16 8.61 19.27
C CYS A 216 1.26 9.49 18.67
N PRO A 217 2.16 10.09 19.48
CA PRO A 217 3.27 10.87 18.96
C PRO A 217 4.39 9.98 18.43
N ILE A 218 4.97 10.38 17.29
CA ILE A 218 6.22 9.81 16.75
C ILE A 218 7.23 10.93 16.56
N ARG A 219 8.46 10.72 17.06
CA ARG A 219 9.55 11.69 16.98
C ARG A 219 10.24 11.69 15.62
N PHE A 220 10.30 12.86 14.96
CA PHE A 220 11.08 13.13 13.77
C PHE A 220 12.02 14.33 14.01
N GLY A 221 13.29 14.04 14.25
CA GLY A 221 14.26 15.06 14.63
C GLY A 221 13.82 15.83 15.90
N GLN A 222 13.49 17.10 15.77
CA GLN A 222 13.05 17.96 16.89
C GLN A 222 11.53 18.06 17.04
N VAL A 223 10.74 17.41 16.16
CA VAL A 223 9.29 17.55 16.11
C VAL A 223 8.61 16.22 16.44
N ASP A 224 7.65 16.25 17.34
CA ASP A 224 6.71 15.14 17.56
C ASP A 224 5.54 15.31 16.58
N VAL A 225 5.28 14.29 15.77
CA VAL A 225 4.19 14.27 14.80
C VAL A 225 3.13 13.29 15.28
N MET A 226 1.89 13.73 15.36
CA MET A 226 0.79 12.88 15.80
C MET A 226 0.43 11.88 14.72
N THR A 227 0.14 10.65 15.13
CA THR A 227 -0.42 9.58 14.28
C THR A 227 -1.76 9.13 14.87
N PRO A 228 -2.62 8.44 14.09
CA PRO A 228 -3.89 7.92 14.61
C PRO A 228 -3.67 7.04 15.85
N ASN A 229 -4.69 6.93 16.72
CA ASN A 229 -4.60 5.95 17.81
C ASN A 229 -4.42 4.52 17.24
N ASP A 230 -3.73 3.68 18.02
CA ASP A 230 -3.27 2.37 17.54
C ASP A 230 -4.39 1.49 16.97
N THR A 231 -5.56 1.45 17.63
CA THR A 231 -6.67 0.59 17.19
C THR A 231 -7.30 1.07 15.88
N TYR A 232 -7.51 2.38 15.74
CA TYR A 232 -7.99 2.92 14.47
C TYR A 232 -6.93 2.81 13.38
N ASN A 233 -5.65 3.00 13.71
CA ASN A 233 -4.55 2.90 12.75
C ASN A 233 -4.42 1.47 12.19
N ALA A 234 -4.57 0.44 13.02
CA ALA A 234 -4.63 -0.95 12.57
C ALA A 234 -5.70 -1.16 11.49
N PHE A 235 -6.90 -0.60 11.73
CA PHE A 235 -7.99 -0.64 10.74
C PHE A 235 -7.69 0.23 9.52
N TYR A 236 -7.16 1.43 9.70
CA TYR A 236 -6.89 2.38 8.62
C TYR A 236 -5.85 1.84 7.62
N VAL A 237 -4.76 1.28 8.12
CA VAL A 237 -3.71 0.67 7.27
C VAL A 237 -4.29 -0.47 6.45
N PHE A 238 -5.10 -1.34 7.06
CA PHE A 238 -5.83 -2.39 6.36
C PHE A 238 -6.84 -1.82 5.35
N GLY A 239 -7.64 -0.83 5.73
CA GLY A 239 -8.66 -0.21 4.88
C GLY A 239 -8.06 0.41 3.62
N HIS A 240 -6.93 1.11 3.78
CA HIS A 240 -6.16 1.68 2.67
C HIS A 240 -5.60 0.59 1.73
N LEU A 241 -4.99 -0.47 2.29
CA LEU A 241 -4.55 -1.64 1.55
C LEU A 241 -5.72 -2.28 0.80
N TRP A 242 -6.86 -2.50 1.47
CA TRP A 242 -8.07 -3.09 0.90
C TRP A 242 -8.62 -2.26 -0.27
N ARG A 243 -8.66 -0.95 -0.12
CA ARG A 243 -9.09 -0.04 -1.19
C ARG A 243 -8.24 -0.25 -2.45
N HIS A 244 -6.91 -0.23 -2.32
CA HIS A 244 -6.01 -0.47 -3.45
C HIS A 244 -6.12 -1.89 -4.00
N PHE A 245 -6.17 -2.89 -3.13
CA PHE A 245 -6.34 -4.30 -3.52
C PHE A 245 -7.58 -4.50 -4.39
N THR A 246 -8.68 -3.82 -4.07
CA THR A 246 -9.93 -3.96 -4.83
C THR A 246 -10.06 -2.99 -6.01
N THR A 247 -9.30 -1.91 -6.09
CA THR A 247 -9.43 -0.86 -7.12
C THR A 247 -8.29 -0.81 -8.12
N SER A 248 -7.13 -0.30 -7.74
CA SER A 248 -6.01 0.01 -8.63
C SER A 248 -4.95 -1.09 -8.70
N GLY A 249 -4.87 -1.93 -7.68
CA GLY A 249 -3.77 -2.86 -7.43
C GLY A 249 -2.96 -2.40 -6.22
N VAL A 250 -2.46 -3.36 -5.45
CA VAL A 250 -1.70 -3.13 -4.24
C VAL A 250 -0.34 -3.79 -4.34
N GLY A 251 0.71 -3.10 -3.88
CA GLY A 251 2.05 -3.67 -3.75
C GLY A 251 2.26 -4.34 -2.39
N LEU A 252 3.23 -5.27 -2.34
CA LEU A 252 3.63 -5.94 -1.11
C LEU A 252 4.12 -4.97 -0.04
N ARG A 253 4.61 -3.78 -0.39
CA ARG A 253 4.98 -2.75 0.58
C ARG A 253 3.85 -2.46 1.57
N GLN A 254 2.60 -2.35 1.10
CA GLN A 254 1.46 -2.08 1.97
C GLN A 254 1.13 -3.27 2.89
N PHE A 255 1.37 -4.50 2.44
CA PHE A 255 1.28 -5.69 3.29
C PHE A 255 2.40 -5.72 4.33
N CYS A 256 3.63 -5.36 3.96
CA CYS A 256 4.75 -5.23 4.90
C CYS A 256 4.46 -4.14 5.95
N ASP A 257 3.93 -2.98 5.53
CA ASP A 257 3.48 -1.90 6.44
C ASP A 257 2.52 -2.43 7.50
N TRP A 258 1.51 -3.18 7.05
CA TRP A 258 0.51 -3.74 7.95
C TRP A 258 1.10 -4.83 8.86
N ALA A 259 1.97 -5.71 8.34
CA ALA A 259 2.64 -6.72 9.13
C ALA A 259 3.54 -6.12 10.22
N CYS A 260 4.38 -5.13 9.89
CA CYS A 260 5.24 -4.44 10.86
C CYS A 260 4.43 -3.68 11.92
N PHE A 261 3.32 -3.05 11.51
CA PHE A 261 2.41 -2.39 12.44
C PHE A 261 1.80 -3.40 13.41
N MET A 262 1.27 -4.51 12.93
CA MET A 262 0.67 -5.56 13.77
C MET A 262 1.67 -6.16 14.75
N HIS A 263 2.87 -6.51 14.26
CA HIS A 263 3.97 -7.01 15.10
C HIS A 263 4.26 -6.09 16.31
N THR A 264 4.29 -4.78 16.06
CA THR A 264 4.64 -3.80 17.10
C THR A 264 3.49 -3.45 18.05
N HIS A 265 2.23 -3.54 17.58
CA HIS A 265 1.08 -2.94 18.28
C HIS A 265 0.00 -3.93 18.73
N VAL A 266 0.05 -5.21 18.36
CA VAL A 266 -1.03 -6.16 18.66
C VAL A 266 -1.42 -6.14 20.16
N GLY A 267 -0.43 -6.05 21.06
CA GLY A 267 -0.66 -6.00 22.50
C GLY A 267 -1.26 -4.68 23.03
N LYS A 268 -1.35 -3.63 22.19
CA LYS A 268 -1.88 -2.31 22.54
C LYS A 268 -3.28 -2.06 21.98
N LEU A 269 -3.78 -2.97 21.13
CA LEU A 269 -5.06 -2.80 20.44
C LEU A 269 -6.25 -3.09 21.38
N ASP A 270 -7.27 -2.24 21.34
CA ASP A 270 -8.59 -2.57 21.85
C ASP A 270 -9.27 -3.54 20.85
N LEU A 271 -9.13 -4.84 21.13
CA LEU A 271 -9.64 -5.89 20.25
C LEU A 271 -11.17 -5.92 20.18
N GLN A 272 -11.89 -5.49 21.22
CA GLN A 272 -13.35 -5.42 21.18
C GLN A 272 -13.81 -4.30 20.25
N TYR A 273 -13.16 -3.14 20.36
CA TYR A 273 -13.42 -1.99 19.50
C TYR A 273 -13.05 -2.28 18.04
N LEU A 274 -11.90 -2.90 17.80
CA LEU A 274 -11.47 -3.33 16.45
C LEU A 274 -12.46 -4.33 15.85
N LYS A 275 -12.89 -5.34 16.63
CA LYS A 275 -13.87 -6.32 16.18
C LYS A 275 -15.19 -5.66 15.79
N LYS A 276 -15.69 -4.76 16.64
CA LYS A 276 -16.93 -4.01 16.37
C LYS A 276 -16.82 -3.22 15.06
N MET A 277 -15.73 -2.52 14.86
CA MET A 277 -15.47 -1.73 13.64
C MET A 277 -15.44 -2.62 12.39
N LEU A 278 -14.75 -3.75 12.43
CA LEU A 278 -14.68 -4.72 11.33
C LEU A 278 -16.03 -5.33 11.00
N ASP A 279 -16.85 -5.66 12.00
CA ASP A 279 -18.17 -6.25 11.83
C ASP A 279 -19.18 -5.22 11.26
N GLU A 280 -19.28 -4.04 11.84
CA GLU A 280 -20.22 -2.99 11.41
C GLU A 280 -19.93 -2.49 9.99
N LEU A 281 -18.66 -2.40 9.62
CA LEU A 281 -18.23 -2.03 8.28
C LEU A 281 -18.20 -3.21 7.30
N GLY A 282 -18.36 -4.45 7.81
CA GLY A 282 -18.39 -5.68 7.01
C GLY A 282 -17.03 -6.10 6.48
N PHE A 283 -15.96 -5.82 7.22
CA PHE A 283 -14.59 -6.09 6.83
C PHE A 283 -13.96 -7.33 7.50
N MET A 284 -14.64 -8.04 8.41
CA MET A 284 -14.07 -9.19 9.11
C MET A 284 -13.51 -10.24 8.14
N LYS A 285 -14.27 -10.66 7.13
CA LYS A 285 -13.79 -11.64 6.14
C LYS A 285 -12.59 -11.14 5.32
N PRO A 286 -12.58 -9.93 4.74
CA PRO A 286 -11.39 -9.36 4.10
C PRO A 286 -10.17 -9.28 5.03
N TRP A 287 -10.35 -8.83 6.27
CA TRP A 287 -9.31 -8.79 7.30
C TRP A 287 -8.66 -10.15 7.49
N GLN A 288 -9.45 -11.16 7.78
CA GLN A 288 -8.99 -12.53 8.00
C GLN A 288 -8.30 -13.13 6.76
N THR A 289 -8.89 -12.92 5.57
CA THR A 289 -8.33 -13.46 4.31
C THR A 289 -6.96 -12.85 3.99
N LEU A 290 -6.83 -11.51 4.09
CA LEU A 290 -5.55 -10.85 3.84
C LEU A 290 -4.57 -11.03 4.99
N GLY A 291 -5.06 -11.23 6.22
CA GLY A 291 -4.23 -11.59 7.37
C GLY A 291 -3.58 -12.97 7.23
N CYS A 292 -4.29 -13.96 6.69
CA CYS A 292 -3.68 -15.24 6.35
C CYS A 292 -2.48 -15.08 5.39
N PHE A 293 -2.54 -14.11 4.48
CA PHE A 293 -1.42 -13.81 3.60
C PHE A 293 -0.21 -13.23 4.37
N LEU A 294 -0.42 -12.34 5.36
CA LEU A 294 0.66 -11.84 6.22
C LEU A 294 1.36 -12.98 6.96
N VAL A 295 0.57 -13.89 7.54
CA VAL A 295 1.09 -15.01 8.32
C VAL A 295 1.84 -16.01 7.43
N LYS A 296 1.23 -16.47 6.36
CA LYS A 296 1.78 -17.57 5.54
C LYS A 296 2.89 -17.10 4.57
N GLU A 297 2.78 -15.92 3.98
CA GLU A 297 3.76 -15.43 3.01
C GLU A 297 4.81 -14.49 3.61
N LEU A 298 4.42 -13.60 4.51
CA LEU A 298 5.36 -12.65 5.13
C LEU A 298 5.91 -13.13 6.48
N GLY A 299 5.40 -14.24 7.04
CA GLY A 299 5.93 -14.83 8.26
C GLY A 299 5.56 -14.10 9.54
N LEU A 300 4.50 -13.29 9.56
CA LEU A 300 3.98 -12.72 10.80
C LEU A 300 3.47 -13.85 11.71
N PRO A 301 3.86 -13.90 13.01
CA PRO A 301 3.33 -14.89 13.94
C PRO A 301 1.79 -14.85 14.01
N GLU A 302 1.14 -16.01 14.04
CA GLU A 302 -0.32 -16.11 14.12
C GLU A 302 -0.88 -15.40 15.37
N SER A 303 -0.15 -15.48 16.49
CA SER A 303 -0.49 -14.83 17.75
C SER A 303 -0.49 -13.30 17.68
N GLU A 304 0.16 -12.74 16.68
CA GLU A 304 0.27 -11.28 16.47
C GLU A 304 -0.78 -10.75 15.49
N PHE A 305 -1.61 -11.63 14.92
CA PHE A 305 -2.67 -11.22 14.01
C PHE A 305 -4.06 -11.45 14.62
N PRO A 306 -4.75 -10.39 15.11
CA PRO A 306 -6.08 -10.53 15.71
C PRO A 306 -7.10 -11.12 14.76
N PHE A 307 -7.90 -12.05 15.28
CA PHE A 307 -8.97 -12.73 14.55
C PHE A 307 -8.46 -13.60 13.40
N TYR A 308 -7.21 -14.08 13.47
CA TYR A 308 -6.70 -15.07 12.52
C TYR A 308 -7.66 -16.24 12.38
N ASN A 309 -7.85 -16.73 11.14
CA ASN A 309 -8.79 -17.81 10.88
C ASN A 309 -8.29 -18.70 9.75
N GLU A 310 -7.88 -19.89 10.09
CA GLU A 310 -7.30 -20.89 9.18
C GLU A 310 -8.18 -21.26 7.98
N GLN A 311 -9.50 -21.11 8.10
CA GLN A 311 -10.42 -21.42 6.98
C GLN A 311 -10.12 -20.63 5.70
N TYR A 312 -9.37 -19.50 5.81
CA TYR A 312 -9.00 -18.66 4.67
C TYR A 312 -7.59 -18.92 4.12
N VAL A 313 -6.82 -19.83 4.72
CA VAL A 313 -5.46 -20.18 4.24
C VAL A 313 -5.49 -20.66 2.78
N GLY A 314 -6.49 -21.43 2.38
CA GLY A 314 -6.68 -21.86 0.99
C GLY A 314 -6.86 -20.71 -0.03
N LYS A 315 -6.99 -19.44 0.42
CA LYS A 315 -7.06 -18.25 -0.45
C LYS A 315 -5.71 -17.55 -0.63
N VAL A 316 -4.68 -17.92 0.14
CA VAL A 316 -3.37 -17.26 0.14
C VAL A 316 -2.72 -17.25 -1.24
N ASP A 317 -2.70 -18.39 -1.95
CA ASP A 317 -2.15 -18.46 -3.31
C ASP A 317 -2.87 -17.55 -4.29
N GLN A 318 -4.18 -17.39 -4.15
CA GLN A 318 -4.95 -16.49 -5.01
C GLN A 318 -4.63 -15.02 -4.70
N VAL A 319 -4.46 -14.65 -3.42
CA VAL A 319 -4.01 -13.30 -3.00
C VAL A 319 -2.61 -13.03 -3.54
N ARG A 320 -1.67 -13.96 -3.34
CA ARG A 320 -0.29 -13.88 -3.86
C ARG A 320 -0.27 -13.62 -5.37
N LYS A 321 -1.03 -14.42 -6.12
CA LYS A 321 -1.13 -14.27 -7.58
C LYS A 321 -1.59 -12.87 -7.97
N TYR A 322 -2.56 -12.28 -7.26
CA TYR A 322 -3.06 -10.95 -7.59
C TYR A 322 -2.03 -9.87 -7.27
N VAL A 323 -1.41 -9.92 -6.09
CA VAL A 323 -0.41 -8.96 -5.67
C VAL A 323 0.80 -8.98 -6.60
N MET A 324 1.32 -10.16 -6.94
CA MET A 324 2.48 -10.31 -7.84
C MET A 324 2.17 -9.89 -9.27
N THR A 325 0.95 -10.13 -9.75
CA THR A 325 0.53 -9.74 -11.11
C THR A 325 0.28 -8.24 -11.24
N ASP A 326 -0.43 -7.63 -10.28
CA ASP A 326 -0.84 -6.23 -10.37
C ASP A 326 0.31 -5.26 -10.06
N GLY A 327 1.15 -5.60 -9.08
CA GLY A 327 2.22 -4.72 -8.59
C GLY A 327 1.69 -3.47 -7.88
N ASN A 328 2.59 -2.62 -7.43
CA ASN A 328 2.24 -1.41 -6.71
C ASN A 328 1.42 -0.45 -7.60
N PHE A 329 0.20 -0.11 -7.15
CA PHE A 329 -0.79 0.69 -7.89
C PHE A 329 -1.13 0.16 -9.29
N GLY A 330 -1.05 -1.15 -9.51
CA GLY A 330 -1.36 -1.77 -10.79
C GLY A 330 -0.39 -1.40 -11.93
N ARG A 331 0.81 -0.92 -11.59
CA ARG A 331 1.81 -0.46 -12.59
C ARG A 331 2.14 -1.52 -13.62
N ASN A 332 2.18 -2.79 -13.24
CA ASN A 332 2.45 -3.88 -14.18
C ASN A 332 1.34 -4.03 -15.24
N VAL A 333 0.09 -3.79 -14.86
CA VAL A 333 -1.07 -3.87 -15.75
C VAL A 333 -1.22 -2.58 -16.58
N LEU A 334 -0.85 -1.43 -16.00
CA LEU A 334 -0.93 -0.13 -16.65
C LEU A 334 0.23 0.12 -17.63
N ALA A 335 1.41 -0.47 -17.40
CA ALA A 335 2.57 -0.34 -18.28
C ALA A 335 2.33 -0.87 -19.72
N GLY A 336 1.37 -1.79 -19.90
CA GLY A 336 0.92 -2.26 -21.22
C GLY A 336 -0.19 -1.41 -21.87
N ARG A 337 -0.60 -0.29 -21.22
CA ARG A 337 -1.57 0.63 -21.79
C ARG A 337 -0.85 1.63 -22.68
N GLU A 338 -0.83 1.42 -23.98
CA GLU A 338 -0.57 2.48 -24.95
C GLU A 338 -1.56 3.63 -24.68
N LYS A 339 -1.08 4.88 -24.70
CA LYS A 339 -1.96 6.05 -24.65
C LYS A 339 -2.87 5.95 -25.86
N SER A 340 -4.10 5.50 -25.65
CA SER A 340 -5.09 5.32 -26.71
C SER A 340 -5.35 6.67 -27.40
N ARG A 341 -5.13 6.70 -28.70
CA ARG A 341 -5.42 7.87 -29.56
C ARG A 341 -6.92 8.11 -29.74
N SER A 342 -7.79 7.14 -29.39
CA SER A 342 -9.24 7.23 -29.52
C SER A 342 -9.94 7.13 -28.17
N TYR A 343 -10.86 8.05 -27.91
CA TYR A 343 -11.70 8.10 -26.71
C TYR A 343 -12.49 6.79 -26.48
N LEU A 344 -13.10 6.24 -27.55
CA LEU A 344 -13.87 4.99 -27.49
C LEU A 344 -12.98 3.78 -27.17
N HIS A 345 -11.80 3.70 -27.77
CA HIS A 345 -10.83 2.66 -27.47
C HIS A 345 -10.35 2.73 -26.02
N GLY A 346 -10.09 3.93 -25.51
CA GLY A 346 -9.74 4.15 -24.08
C GLY A 346 -10.83 3.67 -23.13
N LYS A 347 -12.10 3.95 -23.43
CA LYS A 347 -13.25 3.44 -22.65
C LYS A 347 -13.35 1.90 -22.72
N TRP A 348 -13.13 1.30 -23.89
CA TRP A 348 -13.15 -0.16 -24.06
C TRP A 348 -12.05 -0.85 -23.24
N VAL A 349 -10.82 -0.34 -23.31
CA VAL A 349 -9.68 -0.84 -22.52
C VAL A 349 -9.98 -0.71 -21.02
N SER A 350 -10.58 0.39 -20.59
CA SER A 350 -10.99 0.59 -19.20
C SER A 350 -12.07 -0.43 -18.78
N LEU A 351 -13.10 -0.63 -19.59
CA LEU A 351 -14.16 -1.62 -19.33
C LEU A 351 -13.60 -3.04 -19.23
N LYS A 352 -12.76 -3.45 -20.17
CA LYS A 352 -12.09 -4.77 -20.15
C LYS A 352 -11.28 -4.97 -18.87
N PHE A 353 -10.55 -3.93 -18.42
CA PHE A 353 -9.80 -3.96 -17.18
C PHE A 353 -10.72 -4.16 -15.96
N HIS A 354 -11.82 -3.40 -15.88
CA HIS A 354 -12.77 -3.51 -14.78
C HIS A 354 -13.48 -4.87 -14.76
N LEU A 355 -13.85 -5.43 -15.91
CA LEU A 355 -14.46 -6.76 -16.02
C LEU A 355 -13.48 -7.86 -15.60
N MET A 356 -12.23 -7.83 -16.11
CA MET A 356 -11.21 -8.80 -15.73
C MET A 356 -10.97 -8.77 -14.22
N ARG A 357 -10.90 -7.57 -13.63
CA ARG A 357 -10.73 -7.39 -12.20
C ARG A 357 -11.95 -7.85 -11.40
N PHE A 358 -13.16 -7.60 -11.92
CA PHE A 358 -14.40 -8.10 -11.32
C PHE A 358 -14.35 -9.64 -11.18
N PHE A 359 -14.07 -10.38 -12.25
CA PHE A 359 -14.01 -11.84 -12.18
C PHE A 359 -12.90 -12.36 -11.25
N ARG A 360 -11.75 -11.71 -11.21
CA ARG A 360 -10.66 -12.04 -10.28
C ARG A 360 -11.11 -11.87 -8.82
N MET A 361 -11.69 -10.71 -8.49
CA MET A 361 -12.11 -10.39 -7.13
C MET A 361 -13.34 -11.18 -6.68
N PHE A 362 -14.21 -11.57 -7.62
CA PHE A 362 -15.42 -12.36 -7.33
C PHE A 362 -15.08 -13.71 -6.69
N GLY A 363 -13.99 -14.36 -7.10
CA GLY A 363 -13.53 -15.61 -6.51
C GLY A 363 -13.09 -15.49 -5.03
N LEU A 364 -12.57 -14.33 -4.63
CA LEU A 364 -12.16 -14.07 -3.23
C LEU A 364 -13.29 -13.48 -2.39
N PHE A 365 -13.95 -12.44 -2.92
CA PHE A 365 -14.87 -11.59 -2.17
C PHE A 365 -16.15 -11.30 -2.95
N PRO A 366 -17.00 -12.31 -3.24
CA PRO A 366 -18.17 -12.16 -4.12
C PRO A 366 -19.11 -11.03 -3.65
N LYS A 367 -19.44 -10.96 -2.35
CA LYS A 367 -20.34 -9.93 -1.82
C LYS A 367 -19.79 -8.51 -2.04
N HIS A 368 -18.52 -8.29 -1.73
CA HIS A 368 -17.88 -6.97 -1.93
C HIS A 368 -17.78 -6.60 -3.42
N THR A 369 -17.49 -7.56 -4.26
CA THR A 369 -17.35 -7.37 -5.71
C THR A 369 -18.69 -7.02 -6.35
N MET A 370 -19.77 -7.71 -6.00
CA MET A 370 -21.14 -7.40 -6.47
C MET A 370 -21.60 -6.03 -5.99
N PHE A 371 -21.36 -5.71 -4.72
CA PHE A 371 -21.69 -4.42 -4.14
C PHE A 371 -20.96 -3.28 -4.85
N ARG A 372 -19.68 -3.44 -5.13
CA ARG A 372 -18.90 -2.47 -5.89
C ARG A 372 -19.42 -2.30 -7.31
N LEU A 373 -19.74 -3.38 -8.00
CA LEU A 373 -20.33 -3.32 -9.35
C LEU A 373 -21.63 -2.51 -9.35
N TYR A 374 -22.52 -2.79 -8.38
CA TYR A 374 -23.76 -2.02 -8.23
C TYR A 374 -23.49 -0.52 -8.09
N PHE A 375 -22.54 -0.10 -7.25
CA PHE A 375 -22.23 1.32 -7.08
C PHE A 375 -21.57 1.95 -8.32
N MET A 376 -20.71 1.20 -9.02
CA MET A 376 -20.11 1.68 -10.28
C MET A 376 -21.18 1.92 -11.35
N LEU A 377 -22.14 1.01 -11.50
CA LEU A 377 -23.23 1.14 -12.47
C LEU A 377 -24.16 2.29 -12.07
N LYS A 378 -24.54 2.40 -10.79
CA LYS A 378 -25.36 3.49 -10.28
C LYS A 378 -24.73 4.86 -10.52
N ASN A 379 -23.45 5.04 -10.17
CA ASN A 379 -22.75 6.31 -10.34
C ASN A 379 -22.48 6.61 -11.82
N GLY A 380 -22.21 5.58 -12.63
CA GLY A 380 -22.10 5.74 -14.09
C GLY A 380 -23.39 6.22 -14.74
N MET A 381 -24.54 5.66 -14.34
CA MET A 381 -25.85 6.11 -14.81
C MET A 381 -26.13 7.56 -14.42
N ILE A 382 -25.87 7.93 -13.15
CA ILE A 382 -26.05 9.30 -12.66
C ILE A 382 -25.22 10.28 -13.49
N LYS A 383 -23.97 9.96 -13.79
CA LYS A 383 -23.09 10.82 -14.58
C LYS A 383 -23.60 10.98 -16.02
N VAL A 384 -24.04 9.89 -16.65
CA VAL A 384 -24.63 9.94 -18.00
C VAL A 384 -25.90 10.81 -18.01
N PHE A 385 -26.76 10.71 -17.00
CA PHE A 385 -27.94 11.56 -16.89
C PHE A 385 -27.61 13.05 -16.64
N GLN A 386 -26.51 13.34 -15.95
CA GLN A 386 -26.01 14.71 -15.77
C GLN A 386 -25.40 15.28 -17.04
N ASP A 387 -24.62 14.48 -17.78
CA ASP A 387 -24.01 14.86 -19.06
C ASP A 387 -25.05 15.05 -20.19
N ILE A 388 -26.25 14.43 -20.09
CA ILE A 388 -27.36 14.62 -21.03
C ILE A 388 -28.19 15.89 -20.72
N LYS A 389 -28.16 16.37 -19.46
CA LYS A 389 -28.89 17.57 -19.02
C LYS A 389 -28.11 18.87 -19.22
N ASN A 390 -26.79 18.78 -19.42
CA ASN A 390 -25.91 19.89 -19.75
C ASN A 390 -25.63 19.90 -21.27
#